data_82e4195b7ff54aff2e19ff5a85f9ae76
#
_entry.id   82e4195b7ff54aff2e19ff5a85f9ae76
#
_cell.length_a   1.000
_cell.length_b   1.000
_cell.length_c   1.000
_cell.angle_alpha   90.00
_cell.angle_beta   90.00
_cell.angle_gamma   90.00
#
_symmetry.space_group_name_H-M   'P 1'
#
loop_
_entity.id
_entity.type
_entity.pdbx_description
1 polymer ?
#
loop_
_entity_poly.entity_id
_entity_poly.type
_entity_poly.pdbx_seq_one_letter_code
_entity_poly.pdbx_strand_id
1 'polypeptide(L)'
;MSSSLDDFLLNVDHKRIRKNKELLSLLREAYTCGVPAMIAKSLTDRLKDAGKYDFYLGTPPRELRTIASFLLTKFNNSPKLIIDLLPALWKRHGREDAVLFGILLANINPELLSENIWVFFANCLRKQEPADDILSVCEELVRAKHSFPEINIQKNLAKRGIIYHQLIVFILFQKFRLNSKITNDELKIINSCPDFNDLIIRIKEKITNK
;
A
#
# COMPACT_ATOMS: atom_id res chain seq x y z
N MET A 1 -28.75 -6.63 8.21
CA MET A 1 -28.08 -6.63 9.52
C MET A 1 -26.80 -5.81 9.36
N SER A 2 -26.63 -4.79 10.20
CA SER A 2 -25.39 -4.00 10.28
C SER A 2 -24.25 -4.94 10.76
N SER A 3 -23.03 -4.74 10.25
CA SER A 3 -21.87 -5.47 10.77
C SER A 3 -21.36 -4.82 12.06
N SER A 4 -20.64 -5.56 12.89
CA SER A 4 -20.00 -4.97 14.10
C SER A 4 -19.07 -3.80 13.77
N LEU A 5 -18.48 -3.80 12.59
CA LEU A 5 -17.66 -2.71 12.07
C LEU A 5 -18.53 -1.49 11.72
N ASP A 6 -19.68 -1.69 11.05
CA ASP A 6 -20.58 -0.58 10.70
C ASP A 6 -21.07 0.14 11.97
N ASP A 7 -21.49 -0.64 12.99
CA ASP A 7 -21.91 -0.08 14.27
C ASP A 7 -20.77 0.66 14.97
N PHE A 8 -19.56 0.16 14.93
CA PHE A 8 -18.37 0.83 15.46
C PHE A 8 -18.12 2.15 14.74
N LEU A 9 -18.11 2.17 13.40
CA LEU A 9 -17.82 3.36 12.60
C LEU A 9 -18.89 4.45 12.72
N LEU A 10 -20.16 4.08 12.90
CA LEU A 10 -21.26 5.02 13.13
C LEU A 10 -21.11 5.76 14.47
N ASN A 11 -20.54 5.12 15.48
CA ASN A 11 -20.37 5.68 16.83
C ASN A 11 -19.01 6.32 17.08
N VAL A 12 -18.20 6.54 16.05
CA VAL A 12 -16.87 7.16 16.19
C VAL A 12 -16.96 8.60 16.65
N ASP A 13 -16.29 8.93 17.76
CA ASP A 13 -16.14 10.31 18.22
C ASP A 13 -15.28 11.11 17.21
N HIS A 14 -15.86 12.18 16.69
CA HIS A 14 -15.20 13.09 15.74
C HIS A 14 -13.89 13.70 16.28
N LYS A 15 -13.69 13.78 17.59
CA LYS A 15 -12.44 14.28 18.18
C LYS A 15 -11.28 13.30 17.92
N ARG A 16 -11.56 12.00 17.90
CA ARG A 16 -10.54 10.95 17.68
C ARG A 16 -9.97 10.93 16.27
N ILE A 17 -10.70 11.45 15.29
CA ILE A 17 -10.26 11.46 13.90
C ILE A 17 -9.40 12.68 13.51
N ARG A 18 -9.27 13.68 14.39
CA ARG A 18 -8.53 14.92 14.09
C ARG A 18 -7.02 14.83 14.32
N LYS A 19 -6.56 13.86 15.10
CA LYS A 19 -5.15 13.69 15.44
C LYS A 19 -4.66 12.33 14.96
N ASN A 20 -3.56 12.29 14.23
CA ASN A 20 -3.01 11.05 13.67
C ASN A 20 -2.83 9.94 14.71
N LYS A 21 -2.34 10.25 15.92
CA LYS A 21 -2.15 9.25 16.96
C LYS A 21 -3.47 8.60 17.41
N GLU A 22 -4.51 9.40 17.61
CA GLU A 22 -5.83 8.92 18.03
C GLU A 22 -6.51 8.16 16.88
N LEU A 23 -6.35 8.65 15.65
CA LEU A 23 -6.86 7.98 14.45
C LEU A 23 -6.18 6.62 14.22
N LEU A 24 -4.87 6.50 14.39
CA LEU A 24 -4.17 5.23 14.31
C LEU A 24 -4.61 4.23 15.37
N SER A 25 -4.93 4.70 16.60
CA SER A 25 -5.53 3.85 17.64
C SER A 25 -6.91 3.38 17.25
N LEU A 26 -7.77 4.29 16.79
CA LEU A 26 -9.12 3.98 16.29
C LEU A 26 -9.09 2.96 15.15
N LEU A 27 -8.15 3.11 14.20
CA LEU A 27 -8.00 2.14 13.12
C LEU A 27 -7.66 0.75 13.63
N ARG A 28 -6.80 0.64 14.65
CA ARG A 28 -6.48 -0.66 15.24
C ARG A 28 -7.69 -1.30 15.92
N GLU A 29 -8.55 -0.52 16.57
CA GLU A 29 -9.83 -0.99 17.12
C GLU A 29 -10.76 -1.44 15.98
N ALA A 30 -10.89 -0.65 14.90
CA ALA A 30 -11.69 -0.99 13.73
C ALA A 30 -11.24 -2.32 13.08
N TYR A 31 -9.94 -2.56 12.96
CA TYR A 31 -9.40 -3.80 12.40
C TYR A 31 -9.79 -5.04 13.19
N THR A 32 -10.06 -4.91 14.47
CA THR A 32 -10.46 -6.04 15.33
C THR A 32 -11.97 -6.26 15.36
N CYS A 33 -12.78 -5.36 14.80
CA CYS A 33 -14.23 -5.52 14.77
C CYS A 33 -14.60 -6.80 13.99
N GLY A 34 -15.30 -7.72 14.67
CA GLY A 34 -15.70 -9.00 14.08
C GLY A 34 -14.60 -10.05 13.95
N VAL A 35 -13.37 -9.75 14.35
CA VAL A 35 -12.27 -10.73 14.35
C VAL A 35 -12.10 -11.31 15.77
N PRO A 36 -12.19 -12.64 15.94
CA PRO A 36 -11.94 -13.24 17.25
C PRO A 36 -10.52 -12.95 17.76
N ALA A 37 -10.39 -12.49 19.01
CA ALA A 37 -9.10 -12.06 19.59
C ALA A 37 -8.01 -13.15 19.52
N MET A 38 -8.40 -14.44 19.67
CA MET A 38 -7.49 -15.58 19.56
C MET A 38 -6.90 -15.70 18.15
N ILE A 39 -7.69 -15.46 17.10
CA ILE A 39 -7.23 -15.50 15.71
C ILE A 39 -6.26 -14.34 15.45
N ALA A 40 -6.62 -13.13 15.85
CA ALA A 40 -5.77 -11.96 15.69
C ALA A 40 -4.42 -12.15 16.38
N LYS A 41 -4.41 -12.67 17.61
CA LYS A 41 -3.17 -12.97 18.34
C LYS A 41 -2.32 -14.03 17.63
N SER A 42 -2.90 -15.15 17.25
CA SER A 42 -2.18 -16.25 16.57
C SER A 42 -1.55 -15.81 15.24
N LEU A 43 -2.26 -15.00 14.46
CA LEU A 43 -1.75 -14.45 13.20
C LEU A 43 -0.61 -13.47 13.44
N THR A 44 -0.76 -12.57 14.41
CA THR A 44 0.28 -11.60 14.78
C THR A 44 1.56 -12.30 15.20
N ASP A 45 1.46 -13.26 16.14
CA ASP A 45 2.62 -13.97 16.68
C ASP A 45 3.37 -14.70 15.54
N ARG A 46 2.68 -15.46 14.73
CA ARG A 46 3.27 -16.23 13.62
C ARG A 46 3.98 -15.38 12.57
N LEU A 47 3.42 -14.21 12.22
CA LEU A 47 3.97 -13.34 11.18
C LEU A 47 5.04 -12.39 11.72
N LYS A 48 4.99 -12.06 13.00
CA LYS A 48 6.05 -11.34 13.68
C LYS A 48 7.31 -12.20 13.80
N ASP A 49 7.15 -13.47 14.16
CA ASP A 49 8.27 -14.43 14.21
C ASP A 49 8.91 -14.63 12.83
N ALA A 50 8.12 -14.53 11.75
CA ALA A 50 8.62 -14.54 10.37
C ALA A 50 9.25 -13.20 9.93
N GLY A 51 9.30 -12.19 10.80
CA GLY A 51 9.90 -10.86 10.54
C GLY A 51 9.16 -10.03 9.48
N LYS A 52 7.90 -10.38 9.16
CA LYS A 52 7.15 -9.72 8.08
C LYS A 52 6.38 -8.49 8.52
N TYR A 53 5.74 -8.53 9.70
CA TYR A 53 4.86 -7.45 10.17
C TYR A 53 4.97 -7.28 11.69
N ASP A 54 4.74 -6.06 12.17
CA ASP A 54 4.59 -5.79 13.59
C ASP A 54 3.26 -6.30 14.14
N PHE A 55 2.25 -6.39 13.29
CA PHE A 55 0.97 -7.03 13.58
C PHE A 55 0.22 -7.47 12.32
N TYR A 56 -0.60 -8.50 12.50
CA TYR A 56 -1.60 -8.94 11.53
C TYR A 56 -2.84 -9.40 12.30
N LEU A 57 -3.95 -8.69 12.16
CA LEU A 57 -5.16 -8.90 12.95
C LEU A 57 -6.20 -9.78 12.26
N GLY A 58 -6.00 -10.06 10.98
CA GLY A 58 -6.88 -10.92 10.19
C GLY A 58 -8.13 -10.22 9.68
N THR A 59 -8.10 -8.89 9.59
CA THR A 59 -9.22 -8.11 9.05
C THR A 59 -9.51 -8.52 7.60
N PRO A 60 -10.76 -8.89 7.27
CA PRO A 60 -11.10 -9.25 5.90
C PRO A 60 -10.91 -8.08 4.92
N PRO A 61 -10.55 -8.33 3.64
CA PRO A 61 -10.36 -7.28 2.65
C PRO A 61 -11.58 -6.37 2.45
N ARG A 62 -12.79 -6.90 2.58
CA ARG A 62 -14.04 -6.14 2.50
C ARG A 62 -14.12 -5.09 3.62
N GLU A 63 -13.78 -5.47 4.82
CA GLU A 63 -13.79 -4.60 6.00
C GLU A 63 -12.76 -3.46 5.85
N LEU A 64 -11.57 -3.75 5.33
CA LEU A 64 -10.56 -2.72 5.04
C LEU A 64 -11.07 -1.70 4.00
N ARG A 65 -11.83 -2.14 3.00
CA ARG A 65 -12.47 -1.22 2.04
C ARG A 65 -13.58 -0.40 2.69
N THR A 66 -14.34 -0.96 3.61
CA THR A 66 -15.35 -0.22 4.40
C THR A 66 -14.67 0.87 5.24
N ILE A 67 -13.58 0.55 5.93
CA ILE A 67 -12.79 1.52 6.69
C ILE A 67 -12.24 2.62 5.78
N ALA A 68 -11.67 2.26 4.63
CA ALA A 68 -11.17 3.23 3.65
C ALA A 68 -12.29 4.18 3.17
N SER A 69 -13.46 3.62 2.80
CA SER A 69 -14.63 4.41 2.38
C SER A 69 -15.09 5.37 3.46
N PHE A 70 -15.14 4.92 4.72
CA PHE A 70 -15.45 5.77 5.86
C PHE A 70 -14.47 6.96 5.98
N LEU A 71 -13.16 6.70 5.91
CA LEU A 71 -12.14 7.75 5.99
C LEU A 71 -12.25 8.74 4.84
N LEU A 72 -12.36 8.24 3.60
CA LEU A 72 -12.49 9.08 2.40
C LEU A 72 -13.72 9.97 2.47
N THR A 73 -14.84 9.45 2.97
CA THR A 73 -16.07 10.21 3.15
C THR A 73 -15.92 11.26 4.25
N LYS A 74 -15.35 10.89 5.39
CA LYS A 74 -15.18 11.81 6.55
C LYS A 74 -14.21 12.94 6.25
N PHE A 75 -13.18 12.68 5.46
CA PHE A 75 -12.13 13.65 5.14
C PHE A 75 -12.29 14.27 3.74
N ASN A 76 -13.44 14.09 3.08
CA ASN A 76 -13.69 14.65 1.75
C ASN A 76 -13.38 16.16 1.66
N ASN A 77 -13.74 16.93 2.69
CA ASN A 77 -13.46 18.36 2.79
C ASN A 77 -12.08 18.69 3.39
N SER A 78 -11.28 17.69 3.74
CA SER A 78 -9.97 17.86 4.37
C SER A 78 -9.01 16.74 3.93
N PRO A 79 -8.77 16.56 2.62
CA PRO A 79 -7.98 15.44 2.09
C PRO A 79 -6.53 15.45 2.58
N LYS A 80 -6.03 16.62 3.02
CA LYS A 80 -4.71 16.71 3.64
C LYS A 80 -4.55 15.79 4.85
N LEU A 81 -5.61 15.58 5.64
CA LEU A 81 -5.56 14.68 6.80
C LEU A 81 -5.28 13.23 6.38
N ILE A 82 -5.80 12.79 5.23
CA ILE A 82 -5.46 11.47 4.69
C ILE A 82 -4.01 11.44 4.20
N ILE A 83 -3.56 12.48 3.49
CA ILE A 83 -2.18 12.57 2.99
C ILE A 83 -1.19 12.49 4.17
N ASP A 84 -1.45 13.23 5.24
CA ASP A 84 -0.62 13.25 6.44
C ASP A 84 -0.69 11.91 7.23
N LEU A 85 -1.78 11.16 7.10
CA LEU A 85 -1.96 9.83 7.71
C LEU A 85 -1.14 8.74 7.01
N LEU A 86 -1.00 8.80 5.67
CA LEU A 86 -0.41 7.73 4.87
C LEU A 86 1.01 7.33 5.33
N PRO A 87 1.97 8.25 5.51
CA PRO A 87 3.31 7.87 5.99
C PRO A 87 3.28 7.21 7.38
N ALA A 88 2.34 7.64 8.24
CA ALA A 88 2.19 7.10 9.58
C ALA A 88 1.62 5.67 9.58
N LEU A 89 0.70 5.35 8.65
CA LEU A 89 0.20 3.99 8.41
C LEU A 89 1.35 3.09 7.97
N TRP A 90 2.09 3.49 6.91
CA TRP A 90 3.19 2.68 6.39
C TRP A 90 4.27 2.41 7.45
N LYS A 91 4.62 3.44 8.23
CA LYS A 91 5.62 3.34 9.29
C LYS A 91 5.23 2.36 10.40
N ARG A 92 3.94 2.18 10.68
CA ARG A 92 3.44 1.28 11.74
C ARG A 92 3.59 -0.19 11.41
N HIS A 93 3.84 -0.52 10.14
CA HIS A 93 4.19 -1.85 9.64
C HIS A 93 3.19 -2.98 9.98
N GLY A 94 1.92 -2.64 10.05
CA GLY A 94 0.85 -3.64 10.13
C GLY A 94 0.42 -4.12 8.76
N ARG A 95 -0.01 -5.39 8.63
CA ARG A 95 -0.54 -5.93 7.38
C ARG A 95 -1.78 -5.15 6.91
N GLU A 96 -2.68 -4.85 7.84
CA GLU A 96 -3.88 -4.05 7.60
C GLU A 96 -3.55 -2.62 7.18
N ASP A 97 -2.53 -2.03 7.82
CA ASP A 97 -2.07 -0.68 7.51
C ASP A 97 -1.52 -0.57 6.10
N ALA A 98 -0.74 -1.57 5.65
CA ALA A 98 -0.20 -1.58 4.29
C ALA A 98 -1.32 -1.67 3.24
N VAL A 99 -2.33 -2.50 3.48
CA VAL A 99 -3.50 -2.60 2.57
C VAL A 99 -4.31 -1.32 2.59
N LEU A 100 -4.60 -0.78 3.78
CA LEU A 100 -5.36 0.47 3.91
C LEU A 100 -4.62 1.64 3.25
N PHE A 101 -3.29 1.71 3.43
CA PHE A 101 -2.43 2.68 2.74
C PHE A 101 -2.64 2.64 1.23
N GLY A 102 -2.55 1.44 0.62
CA GLY A 102 -2.73 1.26 -0.82
C GLY A 102 -4.10 1.73 -1.30
N ILE A 103 -5.17 1.34 -0.58
CA ILE A 103 -6.53 1.74 -0.93
C ILE A 103 -6.71 3.26 -0.81
N LEU A 104 -6.24 3.87 0.27
CA LEU A 104 -6.37 5.32 0.48
C LEU A 104 -5.57 6.09 -0.56
N LEU A 105 -4.29 5.74 -0.77
CA LEU A 105 -3.43 6.41 -1.74
C LEU A 105 -4.03 6.36 -3.15
N ALA A 106 -4.59 5.21 -3.53
CA ALA A 106 -5.21 5.03 -4.83
C ALA A 106 -6.46 5.91 -5.06
N ASN A 107 -7.12 6.37 -3.98
CA ASN A 107 -8.33 7.17 -4.05
C ASN A 107 -8.11 8.67 -3.71
N ILE A 108 -6.88 9.11 -3.52
CA ILE A 108 -6.54 10.53 -3.38
C ILE A 108 -6.43 11.17 -4.77
N ASN A 109 -6.90 12.42 -4.90
CA ASN A 109 -6.58 13.20 -6.09
C ASN A 109 -5.07 13.48 -6.14
N PRO A 110 -4.32 13.01 -7.17
CA PRO A 110 -2.88 13.21 -7.26
C PRO A 110 -2.44 14.67 -7.27
N GLU A 111 -3.30 15.60 -7.71
CA GLU A 111 -3.01 17.04 -7.73
C GLU A 111 -2.84 17.65 -6.33
N LEU A 112 -3.34 16.95 -5.29
CA LEU A 112 -3.16 17.37 -3.91
C LEU A 112 -1.80 16.96 -3.31
N LEU A 113 -1.07 16.09 -4.01
CA LEU A 113 0.27 15.70 -3.62
C LEU A 113 1.30 16.73 -4.16
N SER A 114 2.33 17.01 -3.37
CA SER A 114 3.43 17.90 -3.80
C SER A 114 4.37 17.26 -4.82
N GLU A 115 4.18 15.98 -5.11
CA GLU A 115 5.03 15.17 -5.97
C GLU A 115 4.21 14.08 -6.69
N ASN A 116 4.83 13.43 -7.67
CA ASN A 116 4.20 12.30 -8.36
C ASN A 116 3.82 11.19 -7.36
N ILE A 117 2.64 10.59 -7.52
CA ILE A 117 2.08 9.59 -6.59
C ILE A 117 3.01 8.38 -6.36
N TRP A 118 3.75 7.97 -7.39
CA TRP A 118 4.73 6.87 -7.29
C TRP A 118 5.98 7.28 -6.52
N VAL A 119 6.38 8.57 -6.63
CA VAL A 119 7.48 9.13 -5.83
C VAL A 119 7.05 9.27 -4.38
N PHE A 120 5.82 9.73 -4.13
CA PHE A 120 5.26 9.77 -2.79
C PHE A 120 5.27 8.38 -2.13
N PHE A 121 4.79 7.35 -2.85
CA PHE A 121 4.85 5.99 -2.33
C PHE A 121 6.29 5.53 -2.07
N ALA A 122 7.19 5.76 -3.03
CA ALA A 122 8.60 5.42 -2.87
C ALA A 122 9.22 6.08 -1.62
N ASN A 123 8.85 7.33 -1.31
CA ASN A 123 9.35 8.05 -0.13
C ASN A 123 8.83 7.48 1.20
N CYS A 124 7.75 6.70 1.18
CA CYS A 124 7.27 5.97 2.35
C CYS A 124 8.02 4.65 2.61
N LEU A 125 8.70 4.08 1.60
CA LEU A 125 9.36 2.78 1.71
C LEU A 125 10.57 2.83 2.65
N ARG A 126 10.71 1.75 3.44
CA ARG A 126 11.90 1.47 4.23
C ARG A 126 12.90 0.65 3.41
N LYS A 127 14.08 0.39 3.96
CA LYS A 127 15.12 -0.41 3.30
C LYS A 127 14.69 -1.85 3.00
N GLN A 128 13.78 -2.39 3.80
CA GLN A 128 13.21 -3.73 3.65
C GLN A 128 11.70 -3.65 3.83
N GLU A 129 10.97 -4.17 2.86
CA GLU A 129 9.51 -4.25 2.86
C GLU A 129 9.06 -5.61 2.33
N PRO A 130 7.92 -6.13 2.80
CA PRO A 130 7.31 -7.29 2.16
C PRO A 130 6.98 -6.99 0.69
N ALA A 131 7.46 -7.85 -0.20
CA ALA A 131 7.23 -7.68 -1.64
C ALA A 131 5.73 -7.64 -2.00
N ASP A 132 4.93 -8.43 -1.27
CA ASP A 132 3.47 -8.50 -1.45
C ASP A 132 2.79 -7.16 -1.16
N ASP A 133 3.28 -6.39 -0.18
CA ASP A 133 2.70 -5.09 0.16
C ASP A 133 3.00 -4.06 -0.93
N ILE A 134 4.25 -4.00 -1.41
CA ILE A 134 4.62 -3.11 -2.53
C ILE A 134 3.78 -3.44 -3.77
N LEU A 135 3.67 -4.73 -4.09
CA LEU A 135 2.90 -5.20 -5.24
C LEU A 135 1.41 -4.84 -5.08
N SER A 136 0.84 -5.04 -3.89
CA SER A 136 -0.56 -4.70 -3.58
C SER A 136 -0.84 -3.21 -3.77
N VAL A 137 0.06 -2.33 -3.32
CA VAL A 137 -0.09 -0.87 -3.56
C VAL A 137 -0.02 -0.55 -5.05
N CYS A 138 0.91 -1.17 -5.80
CA CYS A 138 0.98 -1.00 -7.26
C CYS A 138 -0.32 -1.42 -7.93
N GLU A 139 -0.91 -2.54 -7.52
CA GLU A 139 -2.20 -3.04 -8.05
C GLU A 139 -3.35 -2.07 -7.75
N GLU A 140 -3.44 -1.51 -6.54
CA GLU A 140 -4.47 -0.53 -6.19
C GLU A 140 -4.34 0.76 -7.02
N LEU A 141 -3.12 1.30 -7.19
CA LEU A 141 -2.87 2.49 -8.01
C LEU A 141 -3.27 2.26 -9.47
N VAL A 142 -2.90 1.11 -10.03
CA VAL A 142 -3.25 0.76 -11.42
C VAL A 142 -4.76 0.52 -11.57
N ARG A 143 -5.40 -0.13 -10.59
CA ARG A 143 -6.85 -0.33 -10.55
C ARG A 143 -7.61 1.01 -10.53
N ALA A 144 -7.07 2.00 -9.84
CA ALA A 144 -7.60 3.37 -9.80
C ALA A 144 -7.23 4.20 -11.05
N LYS A 145 -6.57 3.59 -12.04
CA LYS A 145 -6.17 4.19 -13.32
C LYS A 145 -5.17 5.36 -13.20
N HIS A 146 -4.34 5.34 -12.16
CA HIS A 146 -3.22 6.29 -12.10
C HIS A 146 -2.23 6.02 -13.24
N SER A 147 -1.74 7.09 -13.85
CA SER A 147 -0.74 7.01 -14.91
C SER A 147 0.57 6.39 -14.40
N PHE A 148 1.20 5.57 -15.22
CA PHE A 148 2.53 5.05 -14.91
C PHE A 148 3.56 6.20 -14.84
N PRO A 149 4.59 6.09 -13.98
CA PRO A 149 5.61 7.12 -13.89
C PRO A 149 6.41 7.23 -15.19
N GLU A 150 6.79 8.44 -15.55
CA GLU A 150 7.65 8.69 -16.71
C GLU A 150 9.02 8.02 -16.55
N ILE A 151 9.66 7.72 -17.68
CA ILE A 151 10.95 7.00 -17.71
C ILE A 151 12.04 7.67 -16.88
N ASN A 152 12.05 8.99 -16.80
CA ASN A 152 13.01 9.73 -15.98
C ASN A 152 12.80 9.48 -14.48
N ILE A 153 11.54 9.45 -14.04
CA ILE A 153 11.17 9.10 -12.66
C ILE A 153 11.59 7.66 -12.37
N GLN A 154 11.29 6.71 -13.27
CA GLN A 154 11.68 5.31 -13.13
C GLN A 154 13.20 5.15 -12.98
N LYS A 155 14.00 5.79 -13.87
CA LYS A 155 15.46 5.76 -13.83
C LYS A 155 16.01 6.36 -12.53
N ASN A 156 15.42 7.45 -12.06
CA ASN A 156 15.85 8.10 -10.82
C ASN A 156 15.53 7.24 -9.58
N LEU A 157 14.35 6.64 -9.52
CA LEU A 157 13.97 5.75 -8.43
C LEU A 157 14.85 4.49 -8.41
N ALA A 158 15.08 3.84 -9.55
CA ALA A 158 15.92 2.65 -9.63
C ALA A 158 17.34 2.86 -9.08
N LYS A 159 17.89 4.07 -9.24
CA LYS A 159 19.23 4.43 -8.72
C LYS A 159 19.28 4.62 -7.20
N ARG A 160 18.15 4.81 -6.51
CA ARG A 160 18.12 5.09 -5.06
C ARG A 160 18.45 3.88 -4.21
N GLY A 161 18.33 2.65 -4.75
CA GLY A 161 18.65 1.41 -4.05
C GLY A 161 17.72 0.25 -4.44
N ILE A 162 18.00 -0.93 -3.89
CA ILE A 162 17.35 -2.18 -4.27
C ILE A 162 15.82 -2.13 -4.11
N ILE A 163 15.32 -1.60 -3.00
CA ILE A 163 13.87 -1.55 -2.75
C ILE A 163 13.12 -0.69 -3.78
N TYR A 164 13.73 0.41 -4.21
CA TYR A 164 13.16 1.30 -5.23
C TYR A 164 13.24 0.67 -6.62
N HIS A 165 14.31 -0.06 -6.90
CA HIS A 165 14.42 -0.84 -8.13
C HIS A 165 13.34 -1.92 -8.19
N GLN A 166 13.11 -2.64 -7.07
CA GLN A 166 12.00 -3.60 -6.93
C GLN A 166 10.64 -2.95 -7.20
N LEU A 167 10.40 -1.77 -6.63
CA LEU A 167 9.17 -1.01 -6.91
C LEU A 167 8.99 -0.78 -8.42
N ILE A 168 10.05 -0.35 -9.12
CA ILE A 168 9.94 -0.13 -10.58
C ILE A 168 9.65 -1.43 -11.32
N VAL A 169 10.26 -2.54 -10.94
CA VAL A 169 9.95 -3.85 -11.55
C VAL A 169 8.47 -4.21 -11.34
N PHE A 170 7.91 -3.96 -10.17
CA PHE A 170 6.48 -4.20 -9.92
C PHE A 170 5.56 -3.26 -10.72
N ILE A 171 5.92 -1.99 -10.85
CA ILE A 171 5.19 -1.04 -11.71
C ILE A 171 5.18 -1.53 -13.16
N LEU A 172 6.34 -1.93 -13.69
CA LEU A 172 6.46 -2.41 -15.05
C LEU A 172 5.76 -3.76 -15.25
N PHE A 173 5.71 -4.59 -14.22
CA PHE A 173 4.91 -5.81 -14.24
C PHE A 173 3.40 -5.51 -14.36
N GLN A 174 2.88 -4.50 -13.64
CA GLN A 174 1.49 -4.10 -13.82
C GLN A 174 1.24 -3.55 -15.23
N LYS A 175 2.16 -2.76 -15.78
CA LYS A 175 2.09 -2.27 -17.15
C LYS A 175 2.04 -3.43 -18.15
N PHE A 176 2.85 -4.45 -17.97
CA PHE A 176 2.87 -5.68 -18.76
C PHE A 176 1.54 -6.45 -18.66
N ARG A 177 0.98 -6.62 -17.45
CA ARG A 177 -0.32 -7.27 -17.23
C ARG A 177 -1.49 -6.59 -17.96
N LEU A 178 -1.41 -5.27 -18.15
CA LEU A 178 -2.37 -4.51 -18.94
C LEU A 178 -2.12 -4.55 -20.46
N ASN A 179 -1.23 -5.43 -20.92
CA ASN A 179 -0.81 -5.52 -22.32
C ASN A 179 -0.27 -4.19 -22.89
N SER A 180 0.19 -3.29 -22.03
CA SER A 180 0.84 -2.06 -22.46
C SER A 180 2.28 -2.32 -22.89
N LYS A 181 2.72 -1.63 -23.94
CA LYS A 181 4.08 -1.83 -24.47
C LYS A 181 5.14 -1.44 -23.46
N ILE A 182 6.06 -2.35 -23.19
CA ILE A 182 7.30 -2.09 -22.43
C ILE A 182 8.34 -1.55 -23.40
N THR A 183 8.93 -0.40 -23.10
CA THR A 183 9.93 0.24 -23.95
C THR A 183 11.31 -0.37 -23.73
N ASN A 184 12.23 -0.17 -24.69
CA ASN A 184 13.62 -0.66 -24.56
C ASN A 184 14.34 -0.09 -23.32
N ASP A 185 14.04 1.15 -22.94
CA ASP A 185 14.62 1.76 -21.74
C ASP A 185 14.06 1.14 -20.46
N GLU A 186 12.76 0.81 -20.43
CA GLU A 186 12.15 0.08 -19.32
C GLU A 186 12.72 -1.35 -19.20
N LEU A 187 12.95 -2.04 -20.33
CA LEU A 187 13.62 -3.35 -20.34
C LEU A 187 15.05 -3.27 -19.78
N LYS A 188 15.80 -2.20 -20.08
CA LYS A 188 17.13 -1.99 -19.47
C LYS A 188 17.05 -1.85 -17.95
N ILE A 189 16.03 -1.15 -17.43
CA ILE A 189 15.82 -1.03 -15.98
C ILE A 189 15.50 -2.39 -15.37
N ILE A 190 14.61 -3.19 -15.98
CA ILE A 190 14.26 -4.53 -15.52
C ILE A 190 15.50 -5.42 -15.48
N ASN A 191 16.29 -5.46 -16.57
CA ASN A 191 17.47 -6.30 -16.69
C ASN A 191 18.59 -5.90 -15.71
N SER A 192 18.69 -4.63 -15.37
CA SER A 192 19.69 -4.14 -14.40
C SER A 192 19.27 -4.35 -12.93
N CYS A 193 18.02 -4.77 -12.66
CA CYS A 193 17.58 -5.09 -11.31
C CYS A 193 18.25 -6.37 -10.81
N PRO A 194 18.90 -6.38 -9.64
CA PRO A 194 19.48 -7.60 -9.07
C PRO A 194 18.42 -8.69 -8.82
N ASP A 195 18.82 -9.94 -8.97
CA ASP A 195 17.99 -11.12 -8.70
C ASP A 195 18.08 -11.49 -7.20
N PHE A 196 17.40 -10.75 -6.36
CA PHE A 196 17.48 -10.89 -4.90
C PHE A 196 16.36 -11.72 -4.27
N ASN A 197 15.33 -12.10 -5.04
CA ASN A 197 14.30 -13.05 -4.61
C ASN A 197 13.60 -13.71 -5.82
N ASP A 198 13.00 -14.88 -5.59
CA ASP A 198 12.33 -15.67 -6.62
C ASP A 198 11.19 -14.93 -7.31
N LEU A 199 10.47 -14.04 -6.60
CA LEU A 199 9.39 -13.27 -7.19
C LEU A 199 9.90 -12.31 -8.26
N ILE A 200 10.99 -11.62 -8.00
CA ILE A 200 11.61 -10.70 -8.97
C ILE A 200 12.12 -11.48 -10.19
N ILE A 201 12.78 -12.62 -9.98
CA ILE A 201 13.27 -13.47 -11.06
C ILE A 201 12.11 -13.87 -11.98
N ARG A 202 11.03 -14.43 -11.43
CA ARG A 202 9.84 -14.84 -12.19
C ARG A 202 9.17 -13.69 -12.93
N ILE A 203 9.14 -12.49 -12.35
CA ILE A 203 8.57 -11.31 -13.00
C ILE A 203 9.44 -10.89 -14.18
N LYS A 204 10.76 -10.83 -14.00
CA LYS A 204 11.70 -10.49 -15.07
C LYS A 204 11.55 -11.45 -16.24
N GLU A 205 11.57 -12.76 -15.98
CA GLU A 205 11.37 -13.79 -17.00
C GLU A 205 10.06 -13.62 -17.78
N LYS A 206 8.95 -13.33 -17.08
CA LYS A 206 7.65 -13.11 -17.72
C LYS A 206 7.62 -11.91 -18.65
N ILE A 207 8.38 -10.84 -18.32
CA ILE A 207 8.40 -9.63 -19.13
C ILE A 207 9.38 -9.77 -20.31
N THR A 208 10.50 -10.46 -20.12
CA THR A 208 11.58 -10.54 -21.12
C THR A 208 11.39 -11.66 -22.14
N ASN A 209 10.66 -12.74 -21.79
CA ASN A 209 10.44 -13.91 -22.67
C ASN A 209 9.20 -13.79 -23.58
N LYS A 210 8.70 -12.58 -23.79
CA LYS A 210 7.58 -12.28 -24.68
C LYS A 210 8.06 -11.44 -25.86
#